data_e1c248b34d0a44d56d4034c1ae875fa7
#
_entry.id   e1c248b34d0a44d56d4034c1ae875fa7
#
_cell.length_a   1.000
_cell.length_b   1.000
_cell.length_c   1.000
_cell.angle_alpha   90.00
_cell.angle_beta   90.00
_cell.angle_gamma   90.00
#
_symmetry.space_group_name_H-M   'P 1'
#
loop_
_entity.id
_entity.type
_entity.pdbx_description
1 polymer ?
#
loop_
_entity_poly.entity_id
_entity_poly.type
_entity_poly.pdbx_seq_one_letter_code
_entity_poly.pdbx_strand_id
1 'polypeptide(L)'
;MSNHGYLGNASIKRSGIELSYTEEQILEIAKCAEDPIYFVDNYCYIVTLDHGIQPFKLYDCQKKKLKLIHENRKVILMEGRQQGKTTTSAAYILWYTLFQESKTVAILANKASTAREIMSRYQLMYENLPMWMQQGVKTWNKGDIELENGSVVFTAATTAAGIRGKSVNLLYIDEAAIIPNTIADAFFTAVYPVISAGQTTKILITSTPLGYNHFWKFWNDATNKRNDFVPMFIPYWEIPGRDEKWAEEQKRQLGDLKYNQEVLCKFLGSSLTLINSDTIEFMSTLPTVYSKDGLDLYEYPIKAERDDDEKLITKPHTYCIVADVAQGVDGDYSAFTIIDITETPYRIVGKYRDNKIAPMLYPTIIHKVAKDFNMAYVLCETNLDQVARILYEELEYENILFVS
;
A
#
# COMPACT_ATOMS: atom_id res chain seq x y z
N MET A 1 -36.03 0.97 -35.73
CA MET A 1 -34.74 0.92 -34.95
C MET A 1 -35.05 0.26 -33.61
N SER A 2 -34.49 -0.90 -33.35
CA SER A 2 -34.78 -1.65 -32.12
C SER A 2 -34.28 -0.88 -30.89
N ASN A 3 -35.19 -0.58 -29.96
CA ASN A 3 -34.95 0.24 -28.78
C ASN A 3 -34.21 -0.57 -27.69
N HIS A 4 -33.06 -1.22 -28.05
CA HIS A 4 -32.24 -2.05 -27.15
C HIS A 4 -31.25 -1.24 -26.34
N GLY A 5 -31.06 0.04 -26.68
CA GLY A 5 -30.06 0.90 -26.07
C GLY A 5 -30.51 1.51 -24.74
N TYR A 6 -29.57 1.62 -23.77
CA TYR A 6 -29.78 2.27 -22.49
C TYR A 6 -29.89 3.78 -22.66
N LEU A 7 -31.02 4.37 -22.27
CA LEU A 7 -31.32 5.83 -22.43
C LEU A 7 -31.03 6.37 -23.84
N GLY A 8 -31.24 5.57 -24.88
CA GLY A 8 -31.02 5.95 -26.27
C GLY A 8 -29.58 5.74 -26.77
N ASN A 9 -28.64 5.31 -25.95
CA ASN A 9 -27.29 4.92 -26.37
C ASN A 9 -27.30 3.49 -26.92
N ALA A 10 -27.14 3.37 -28.24
CA ALA A 10 -27.16 2.07 -28.93
C ALA A 10 -25.97 1.17 -28.62
N SER A 11 -24.89 1.70 -28.04
CA SER A 11 -23.69 0.92 -27.65
C SER A 11 -23.82 0.26 -26.29
N ILE A 12 -24.91 0.49 -25.55
CA ILE A 12 -25.13 -0.02 -24.20
C ILE A 12 -26.42 -0.80 -24.14
N LYS A 13 -26.36 -2.10 -23.86
CA LYS A 13 -27.54 -2.94 -23.70
C LYS A 13 -28.37 -2.51 -22.50
N ARG A 14 -29.64 -2.20 -22.69
CA ARG A 14 -30.59 -1.93 -21.61
C ARG A 14 -30.95 -3.23 -20.86
N SER A 15 -31.13 -3.15 -19.56
CA SER A 15 -31.66 -4.27 -18.75
C SER A 15 -33.04 -4.74 -19.24
N GLY A 16 -33.27 -6.04 -19.15
CA GLY A 16 -34.52 -6.68 -19.54
C GLY A 16 -34.68 -6.92 -21.06
N ILE A 17 -33.60 -6.80 -21.82
CA ILE A 17 -33.58 -7.17 -23.25
C ILE A 17 -33.16 -8.62 -23.41
N GLU A 18 -34.08 -9.45 -23.88
CA GLU A 18 -33.78 -10.84 -24.26
C GLU A 18 -33.13 -10.86 -25.65
N LEU A 19 -32.02 -11.57 -25.76
CA LEU A 19 -31.30 -11.81 -27.01
C LEU A 19 -31.30 -13.29 -27.31
N SER A 20 -31.49 -13.63 -28.59
CA SER A 20 -31.27 -15.00 -29.07
C SER A 20 -29.78 -15.17 -29.33
N TYR A 21 -29.19 -16.23 -28.84
CA TYR A 21 -27.77 -16.55 -29.02
C TYR A 21 -27.59 -17.67 -30.03
N THR A 22 -26.56 -17.56 -30.87
CA THR A 22 -26.12 -18.71 -31.67
C THR A 22 -25.25 -19.64 -30.82
N GLU A 23 -25.10 -20.91 -31.23
CA GLU A 23 -24.23 -21.87 -30.56
C GLU A 23 -22.77 -21.34 -30.47
N GLU A 24 -22.28 -20.67 -31.51
CA GLU A 24 -20.95 -20.07 -31.56
C GLU A 24 -20.81 -18.97 -30.51
N GLN A 25 -21.81 -18.11 -30.33
CA GLN A 25 -21.81 -17.06 -29.31
C GLN A 25 -21.81 -17.64 -27.89
N ILE A 26 -22.55 -18.71 -27.65
CA ILE A 26 -22.59 -19.41 -26.34
C ILE A 26 -21.21 -19.97 -26.03
N LEU A 27 -20.58 -20.67 -26.98
CA LEU A 27 -19.24 -21.23 -26.82
C LEU A 27 -18.18 -20.11 -26.58
N GLU A 28 -18.33 -19.01 -27.27
CA GLU A 28 -17.42 -17.86 -27.14
C GLU A 28 -17.57 -17.16 -25.78
N ILE A 29 -18.82 -17.00 -25.29
CA ILE A 29 -19.09 -16.50 -23.93
C ILE A 29 -18.46 -17.44 -22.88
N ALA A 30 -18.57 -18.75 -23.07
CA ALA A 30 -17.99 -19.72 -22.14
C ALA A 30 -16.46 -19.60 -22.08
N LYS A 31 -15.77 -19.49 -23.22
CA LYS A 31 -14.32 -19.27 -23.27
C LYS A 31 -13.92 -17.97 -22.58
N CYS A 32 -14.65 -16.89 -22.86
CA CYS A 32 -14.38 -15.59 -22.23
C CYS A 32 -14.61 -15.63 -20.72
N ALA A 33 -15.62 -16.36 -20.25
CA ALA A 33 -15.92 -16.52 -18.83
C ALA A 33 -14.84 -17.31 -18.08
N GLU A 34 -14.23 -18.31 -18.75
CA GLU A 34 -13.19 -19.14 -18.18
C GLU A 34 -11.81 -18.43 -18.11
N ASP A 35 -11.50 -17.62 -19.13
CA ASP A 35 -10.17 -17.00 -19.26
C ASP A 35 -10.26 -15.47 -19.43
N PRO A 36 -9.91 -14.69 -18.39
CA PRO A 36 -9.85 -13.22 -18.47
C PRO A 36 -8.81 -12.71 -19.50
N ILE A 37 -7.75 -13.46 -19.75
CA ILE A 37 -6.72 -13.07 -20.73
C ILE A 37 -7.29 -13.18 -22.14
N TYR A 38 -7.96 -14.30 -22.43
CA TYR A 38 -8.64 -14.51 -23.69
C TYR A 38 -9.69 -13.42 -23.96
N PHE A 39 -10.52 -13.12 -22.96
CA PHE A 39 -11.52 -12.05 -23.06
C PHE A 39 -10.90 -10.70 -23.40
N VAL A 40 -9.87 -10.28 -22.64
CA VAL A 40 -9.25 -8.97 -22.82
C VAL A 40 -8.57 -8.87 -24.18
N ASP A 41 -7.83 -9.88 -24.59
CA ASP A 41 -7.05 -9.90 -25.83
C ASP A 41 -7.93 -9.87 -27.11
N ASN A 42 -9.18 -10.37 -27.01
CA ASN A 42 -10.07 -10.48 -28.14
C ASN A 42 -11.22 -9.46 -28.17
N TYR A 43 -11.65 -8.96 -27.00
CA TYR A 43 -12.88 -8.14 -26.91
C TYR A 43 -12.69 -6.76 -26.30
N CYS A 44 -11.58 -6.51 -25.59
CA CYS A 44 -11.37 -5.18 -25.02
C CYS A 44 -10.72 -4.21 -26.02
N TYR A 45 -11.08 -2.94 -25.87
CA TYR A 45 -10.54 -1.83 -26.65
C TYR A 45 -9.99 -0.75 -25.72
N ILE A 46 -8.97 -0.04 -26.17
CA ILE A 46 -8.33 1.07 -25.46
C ILE A 46 -8.17 2.27 -26.36
N VAL A 47 -8.04 3.45 -25.76
CA VAL A 47 -7.63 4.65 -26.49
C VAL A 47 -6.11 4.75 -26.46
N THR A 48 -5.50 4.83 -27.63
CA THR A 48 -4.08 5.15 -27.81
C THR A 48 -3.91 6.59 -28.26
N LEU A 49 -2.78 7.20 -27.91
CA LEU A 49 -2.53 8.61 -28.28
C LEU A 49 -2.42 8.81 -29.81
N ASP A 50 -1.83 7.83 -30.51
CA ASP A 50 -1.52 7.96 -31.93
C ASP A 50 -2.63 7.45 -32.86
N HIS A 51 -3.45 6.49 -32.40
CA HIS A 51 -4.39 5.77 -33.29
C HIS A 51 -5.84 5.75 -32.79
N GLY A 52 -6.15 6.48 -31.68
CA GLY A 52 -7.50 6.49 -31.10
C GLY A 52 -7.89 5.14 -30.51
N ILE A 53 -9.13 4.69 -30.76
CA ILE A 53 -9.65 3.42 -30.23
C ILE A 53 -9.04 2.26 -31.00
N GLN A 54 -8.37 1.36 -30.28
CA GLN A 54 -7.68 0.17 -30.82
C GLN A 54 -8.00 -1.07 -29.98
N PRO A 55 -7.95 -2.29 -30.55
CA PRO A 55 -7.99 -3.52 -29.77
C PRO A 55 -6.89 -3.56 -28.71
N PHE A 56 -7.25 -3.97 -27.50
CA PHE A 56 -6.29 -4.10 -26.40
C PHE A 56 -5.53 -5.41 -26.51
N LYS A 57 -4.43 -5.41 -27.26
CA LYS A 57 -3.51 -6.53 -27.32
C LYS A 57 -2.57 -6.50 -26.13
N LEU A 58 -2.67 -7.52 -25.27
CA LEU A 58 -1.92 -7.61 -24.02
C LEU A 58 -0.44 -7.94 -24.27
N TYR A 59 0.44 -7.23 -23.60
CA TYR A 59 1.85 -7.61 -23.48
C TYR A 59 2.00 -8.81 -22.53
N ASP A 60 3.11 -9.54 -22.64
CA ASP A 60 3.34 -10.74 -21.83
C ASP A 60 3.34 -10.44 -20.33
N CYS A 61 3.90 -9.31 -19.91
CA CYS A 61 3.84 -8.87 -18.52
C CYS A 61 2.41 -8.58 -18.06
N GLN A 62 1.54 -8.05 -18.92
CA GLN A 62 0.13 -7.81 -18.63
C GLN A 62 -0.67 -9.12 -18.56
N LYS A 63 -0.34 -10.12 -19.38
CA LYS A 63 -0.92 -11.47 -19.28
C LYS A 63 -0.54 -12.14 -17.95
N LYS A 64 0.73 -12.08 -17.57
CA LYS A 64 1.21 -12.55 -16.25
C LYS A 64 0.46 -11.85 -15.10
N LYS A 65 0.27 -10.54 -15.20
CA LYS A 65 -0.47 -9.74 -14.22
C LYS A 65 -1.92 -10.17 -14.09
N LEU A 66 -2.65 -10.32 -15.21
CA LEU A 66 -4.04 -10.77 -15.20
C LEU A 66 -4.17 -12.16 -14.57
N LYS A 67 -3.27 -13.08 -14.92
CA LYS A 67 -3.20 -14.42 -14.32
C LYS A 67 -2.99 -14.33 -12.81
N LEU A 68 -2.02 -13.50 -12.37
CA LEU A 68 -1.74 -13.32 -10.94
C LEU A 68 -2.96 -12.79 -10.17
N ILE A 69 -3.66 -11.77 -10.71
CA ILE A 69 -4.88 -11.22 -10.12
C ILE A 69 -5.98 -12.27 -10.08
N HIS A 70 -6.10 -13.07 -11.13
CA HIS A 70 -7.13 -14.10 -11.22
C HIS A 70 -6.95 -15.22 -10.18
N GLU A 71 -5.72 -15.71 -10.04
CA GLU A 71 -5.39 -16.85 -9.18
C GLU A 71 -5.27 -16.48 -7.69
N ASN A 72 -5.02 -15.21 -7.36
CA ASN A 72 -4.74 -14.79 -5.99
C ASN A 72 -5.79 -13.82 -5.42
N ARG A 73 -5.99 -13.89 -4.11
CA ARG A 73 -6.94 -13.02 -3.40
C ARG A 73 -6.38 -11.63 -3.10
N LYS A 74 -5.11 -11.56 -2.74
CA LYS A 74 -4.45 -10.34 -2.31
C LYS A 74 -3.21 -10.12 -3.19
N VAL A 75 -3.25 -9.10 -4.02
CA VAL A 75 -2.18 -8.80 -4.97
C VAL A 75 -1.72 -7.36 -4.78
N ILE A 76 -0.41 -7.16 -4.73
CA ILE A 76 0.21 -5.85 -4.71
C ILE A 76 1.15 -5.72 -5.91
N LEU A 77 0.94 -4.67 -6.71
CA LEU A 77 1.66 -4.43 -7.95
C LEU A 77 2.45 -3.14 -7.88
N MET A 78 3.71 -3.22 -8.24
CA MET A 78 4.58 -2.07 -8.40
C MET A 78 4.96 -1.92 -9.88
N GLU A 79 4.54 -0.84 -10.48
CA GLU A 79 4.71 -0.56 -11.91
C GLU A 79 5.05 0.92 -12.11
N GLY A 80 5.94 1.22 -13.05
CA GLY A 80 6.23 2.60 -13.45
C GLY A 80 5.04 3.27 -14.13
N ARG A 81 5.20 4.57 -14.42
CA ARG A 81 4.17 5.31 -15.15
C ARG A 81 3.98 4.80 -16.57
N GLN A 82 2.75 4.90 -17.08
CA GLN A 82 2.36 4.55 -18.45
C GLN A 82 2.67 3.10 -18.86
N GLN A 83 2.71 2.15 -17.91
CA GLN A 83 2.87 0.72 -18.19
C GLN A 83 1.54 -0.02 -18.32
N GLY A 84 0.42 0.71 -18.28
CA GLY A 84 -0.91 0.13 -18.45
C GLY A 84 -1.52 -0.44 -17.16
N LYS A 85 -0.96 -0.11 -15.97
CA LYS A 85 -1.45 -0.64 -14.69
C LYS A 85 -2.96 -0.44 -14.49
N THR A 86 -3.44 0.78 -14.67
CA THR A 86 -4.85 1.14 -14.51
C THR A 86 -5.74 0.51 -15.58
N THR A 87 -5.28 0.49 -16.83
CA THR A 87 -6.04 -0.05 -17.98
C THR A 87 -6.24 -1.55 -17.85
N THR A 88 -5.18 -2.30 -17.51
CA THR A 88 -5.26 -3.76 -17.32
C THR A 88 -6.14 -4.12 -16.13
N SER A 89 -6.07 -3.33 -15.04
CA SER A 89 -6.93 -3.52 -13.87
C SER A 89 -8.41 -3.25 -14.18
N ALA A 90 -8.71 -2.19 -14.96
CA ALA A 90 -10.07 -1.90 -15.41
C ALA A 90 -10.63 -3.01 -16.31
N ALA A 91 -9.81 -3.59 -17.20
CA ALA A 91 -10.20 -4.73 -18.04
C ALA A 91 -10.52 -5.97 -17.19
N TYR A 92 -9.72 -6.27 -16.15
CA TYR A 92 -10.03 -7.34 -15.22
C TYR A 92 -11.34 -7.11 -14.45
N ILE A 93 -11.60 -5.88 -14.00
CA ILE A 93 -12.84 -5.51 -13.32
C ILE A 93 -14.04 -5.71 -14.25
N LEU A 94 -13.90 -5.33 -15.53
CA LEU A 94 -14.95 -5.56 -16.53
C LEU A 94 -15.24 -7.05 -16.68
N TRP A 95 -14.22 -7.88 -16.89
CA TRP A 95 -14.37 -9.34 -16.95
C TRP A 95 -15.04 -9.88 -15.69
N TYR A 96 -14.59 -9.46 -14.51
CA TYR A 96 -15.10 -9.94 -13.24
C TYR A 96 -16.60 -9.65 -13.04
N THR A 97 -17.08 -8.50 -13.49
CA THR A 97 -18.49 -8.11 -13.35
C THR A 97 -19.40 -8.59 -14.47
N LEU A 98 -18.85 -8.88 -15.65
CA LEU A 98 -19.62 -9.47 -16.75
C LEU A 98 -19.92 -10.95 -16.54
N PHE A 99 -18.92 -11.71 -16.09
CA PHE A 99 -18.97 -13.18 -16.05
C PHE A 99 -19.16 -13.75 -14.64
N GLN A 100 -19.18 -12.91 -13.61
CA GLN A 100 -19.51 -13.31 -12.24
C GLN A 100 -20.81 -12.62 -11.81
N GLU A 101 -21.70 -13.37 -11.19
CA GLU A 101 -22.98 -12.82 -10.72
C GLU A 101 -22.87 -12.17 -9.34
N SER A 102 -23.67 -11.12 -9.11
CA SER A 102 -23.83 -10.46 -7.82
C SER A 102 -22.50 -10.02 -7.18
N LYS A 103 -21.60 -9.46 -8.00
CA LYS A 103 -20.29 -8.96 -7.52
C LYS A 103 -20.31 -7.45 -7.31
N THR A 104 -19.92 -7.02 -6.13
CA THR A 104 -19.68 -5.61 -5.82
C THR A 104 -18.19 -5.31 -5.91
N VAL A 105 -17.83 -4.34 -6.78
CA VAL A 105 -16.47 -3.90 -6.98
C VAL A 105 -16.33 -2.45 -6.53
N ALA A 106 -15.34 -2.16 -5.70
CA ALA A 106 -14.97 -0.81 -5.31
C ALA A 106 -13.69 -0.39 -6.03
N ILE A 107 -13.72 0.72 -6.74
CA ILE A 107 -12.56 1.38 -7.35
C ILE A 107 -12.20 2.58 -6.51
N LEU A 108 -11.03 2.55 -5.86
CA LEU A 108 -10.54 3.59 -4.99
C LEU A 108 -9.27 4.24 -5.55
N ALA A 109 -9.18 5.54 -5.45
CA ALA A 109 -7.99 6.32 -5.75
C ALA A 109 -7.86 7.48 -4.74
N ASN A 110 -6.70 8.14 -4.71
CA ASN A 110 -6.45 9.28 -3.81
C ASN A 110 -7.46 10.42 -4.00
N LYS A 111 -8.00 10.58 -5.22
CA LYS A 111 -9.06 11.55 -5.57
C LYS A 111 -10.21 10.85 -6.28
N ALA A 112 -11.43 11.31 -6.01
CA ALA A 112 -12.61 10.81 -6.69
C ALA A 112 -12.58 11.02 -8.22
N SER A 113 -11.93 12.08 -8.70
CA SER A 113 -11.72 12.33 -10.14
C SER A 113 -10.88 11.21 -10.78
N THR A 114 -9.79 10.79 -10.14
CA THR A 114 -8.94 9.71 -10.62
C THR A 114 -9.71 8.38 -10.66
N ALA A 115 -10.50 8.08 -9.62
CA ALA A 115 -11.34 6.88 -9.61
C ALA A 115 -12.37 6.89 -10.77
N ARG A 116 -12.95 8.05 -11.09
CA ARG A 116 -13.86 8.20 -12.25
C ARG A 116 -13.17 8.04 -13.61
N GLU A 117 -11.89 8.38 -13.73
CA GLU A 117 -11.10 8.10 -14.94
C GLU A 117 -10.93 6.60 -15.16
N ILE A 118 -10.73 5.83 -14.08
CA ILE A 118 -10.69 4.37 -14.15
C ILE A 118 -12.04 3.82 -14.62
N MET A 119 -13.13 4.33 -14.05
CA MET A 119 -14.49 3.98 -14.50
C MET A 119 -14.72 4.31 -15.97
N SER A 120 -14.19 5.43 -16.47
CA SER A 120 -14.30 5.78 -17.89
C SER A 120 -13.58 4.78 -18.81
N ARG A 121 -12.49 4.15 -18.36
CA ARG A 121 -11.82 3.05 -19.10
C ARG A 121 -12.67 1.80 -19.13
N TYR A 122 -13.27 1.45 -18.00
CA TYR A 122 -14.26 0.36 -17.91
C TYR A 122 -15.42 0.61 -18.87
N GLN A 123 -16.00 1.82 -18.86
CA GLN A 123 -17.10 2.19 -19.73
C GLN A 123 -16.73 2.09 -21.21
N LEU A 124 -15.57 2.60 -21.60
CA LEU A 124 -15.08 2.51 -22.98
C LEU A 124 -14.99 1.04 -23.45
N MET A 125 -14.39 0.18 -22.63
CA MET A 125 -14.27 -1.24 -22.99
C MET A 125 -15.63 -1.90 -23.12
N TYR A 126 -16.55 -1.63 -22.18
CA TYR A 126 -17.91 -2.18 -22.20
C TYR A 126 -18.69 -1.71 -23.46
N GLU A 127 -18.63 -0.43 -23.81
CA GLU A 127 -19.35 0.15 -24.96
C GLU A 127 -18.88 -0.38 -26.31
N ASN A 128 -17.65 -0.93 -26.36
CA ASN A 128 -17.09 -1.56 -27.56
C ASN A 128 -17.31 -3.10 -27.59
N LEU A 129 -17.92 -3.70 -26.58
CA LEU A 129 -18.29 -5.10 -26.62
C LEU A 129 -19.47 -5.33 -27.59
N PRO A 130 -19.51 -6.46 -28.28
CA PRO A 130 -20.70 -6.83 -29.03
C PRO A 130 -21.91 -6.95 -28.08
N MET A 131 -23.09 -6.53 -28.54
CA MET A 131 -24.31 -6.47 -27.74
C MET A 131 -24.67 -7.81 -27.08
N TRP A 132 -24.38 -8.93 -27.74
CA TRP A 132 -24.63 -10.27 -27.22
C TRP A 132 -23.72 -10.66 -26.07
N MET A 133 -22.60 -9.97 -25.86
CA MET A 133 -21.67 -10.21 -24.73
C MET A 133 -21.96 -9.30 -23.53
N GLN A 134 -22.69 -8.20 -23.77
CA GLN A 134 -23.01 -7.26 -22.72
C GLN A 134 -24.08 -7.79 -21.76
N GLN A 135 -23.88 -7.61 -20.45
CA GLN A 135 -24.96 -7.67 -19.47
C GLN A 135 -25.85 -6.44 -19.61
N GLY A 136 -27.15 -6.53 -19.40
CA GLY A 136 -28.03 -5.36 -19.43
C GLY A 136 -27.70 -4.38 -18.31
N VAL A 137 -27.81 -3.11 -18.60
CA VAL A 137 -27.48 -2.02 -17.67
C VAL A 137 -28.73 -1.48 -16.99
N LYS A 138 -28.69 -1.37 -15.66
CA LYS A 138 -29.71 -0.71 -14.83
C LYS A 138 -29.27 0.71 -14.45
N THR A 139 -28.01 0.90 -14.10
CA THR A 139 -27.43 2.21 -13.79
C THR A 139 -26.12 2.40 -14.55
N TRP A 140 -25.92 3.57 -15.15
CA TRP A 140 -24.73 3.89 -15.92
C TRP A 140 -24.28 5.33 -15.73
N ASN A 141 -23.31 5.52 -14.88
CA ASN A 141 -22.66 6.82 -14.68
C ASN A 141 -21.20 6.63 -14.24
N LYS A 142 -20.44 7.70 -14.08
CA LYS A 142 -19.01 7.64 -13.71
C LYS A 142 -18.78 7.34 -12.20
N GLY A 143 -19.82 7.40 -11.40
CA GLY A 143 -19.77 7.06 -9.97
C GLY A 143 -20.13 5.62 -9.72
N ASP A 144 -21.21 5.16 -10.38
CA ASP A 144 -21.83 3.85 -10.15
C ASP A 144 -22.31 3.23 -11.45
N ILE A 145 -22.08 1.94 -11.60
CA ILE A 145 -22.63 1.10 -12.67
C ILE A 145 -23.30 -0.10 -12.00
N GLU A 146 -24.54 -0.40 -12.40
CA GLU A 146 -25.27 -1.60 -11.99
C GLU A 146 -25.70 -2.38 -13.23
N LEU A 147 -25.34 -3.66 -13.24
CA LEU A 147 -25.66 -4.61 -14.30
C LEU A 147 -26.86 -5.51 -13.91
N GLU A 148 -27.55 -6.09 -14.91
CA GLU A 148 -28.71 -6.93 -14.68
C GLU A 148 -28.41 -8.25 -13.94
N ASN A 149 -27.16 -8.75 -14.04
CA ASN A 149 -26.71 -9.92 -13.27
C ASN A 149 -26.47 -9.62 -11.78
N GLY A 150 -26.84 -8.43 -11.31
CA GLY A 150 -26.67 -8.00 -9.92
C GLY A 150 -25.28 -7.48 -9.56
N SER A 151 -24.36 -7.44 -10.53
CA SER A 151 -23.02 -6.88 -10.28
C SER A 151 -23.04 -5.35 -10.28
N VAL A 152 -22.26 -4.77 -9.35
CA VAL A 152 -22.15 -3.31 -9.14
C VAL A 152 -20.68 -2.91 -9.13
N VAL A 153 -20.36 -1.81 -9.81
CA VAL A 153 -19.06 -1.16 -9.73
C VAL A 153 -19.27 0.26 -9.24
N PHE A 154 -18.57 0.67 -8.21
CA PHE A 154 -18.64 2.05 -7.73
C PHE A 154 -17.25 2.63 -7.49
N THR A 155 -17.17 3.97 -7.56
CA THR A 155 -15.93 4.72 -7.34
C THR A 155 -15.99 5.54 -6.06
N ALA A 156 -14.87 5.63 -5.34
CA ALA A 156 -14.74 6.50 -4.19
C ALA A 156 -13.30 7.01 -4.03
N ALA A 157 -13.13 8.05 -3.22
CA ALA A 157 -11.81 8.45 -2.74
C ALA A 157 -11.36 7.50 -1.62
N THR A 158 -10.05 7.36 -1.44
CA THR A 158 -9.43 6.55 -0.37
C THR A 158 -9.60 7.23 0.99
N THR A 159 -10.81 7.21 1.50
CA THR A 159 -11.17 7.69 2.84
C THR A 159 -11.82 6.57 3.63
N ALA A 160 -11.70 6.61 4.96
CA ALA A 160 -12.32 5.61 5.83
C ALA A 160 -13.85 5.51 5.66
N ALA A 161 -14.51 6.59 5.22
CA ALA A 161 -15.95 6.63 4.94
C ALA A 161 -16.34 6.02 3.58
N GLY A 162 -15.40 5.96 2.60
CA GLY A 162 -15.71 5.61 1.20
C GLY A 162 -16.27 4.20 0.99
N ILE A 163 -15.94 3.26 1.87
CA ILE A 163 -16.37 1.85 1.78
C ILE A 163 -17.07 1.33 3.05
N ARG A 164 -17.20 2.15 4.11
CA ARG A 164 -17.91 1.71 5.33
C ARG A 164 -19.35 1.34 5.01
N GLY A 165 -19.80 0.19 5.54
CA GLY A 165 -21.16 -0.29 5.37
C GLY A 165 -21.46 -0.94 4.01
N LYS A 166 -20.47 -1.09 3.13
CA LYS A 166 -20.62 -1.77 1.84
C LYS A 166 -19.93 -3.15 1.89
N SER A 167 -20.62 -4.17 1.41
CA SER A 167 -20.01 -5.48 1.16
C SER A 167 -19.32 -5.44 -0.21
N VAL A 168 -18.02 -5.72 -0.25
CA VAL A 168 -17.22 -5.63 -1.48
C VAL A 168 -16.57 -6.98 -1.77
N ASN A 169 -16.71 -7.46 -3.01
CA ASN A 169 -16.11 -8.71 -3.46
C ASN A 169 -14.71 -8.50 -4.08
N LEU A 170 -14.50 -7.34 -4.71
CA LEU A 170 -13.20 -6.94 -5.23
C LEU A 170 -12.94 -5.48 -4.90
N LEU A 171 -11.85 -5.23 -4.20
CA LEU A 171 -11.36 -3.89 -3.90
C LEU A 171 -10.14 -3.59 -4.76
N TYR A 172 -10.23 -2.57 -5.58
CA TYR A 172 -9.11 -2.04 -6.35
C TYR A 172 -8.68 -0.68 -5.79
N ILE A 173 -7.42 -0.58 -5.38
CA ILE A 173 -6.80 0.66 -4.89
C ILE A 173 -5.70 1.06 -5.86
N ASP A 174 -5.93 2.14 -6.61
CA ASP A 174 -4.93 2.69 -7.53
C ASP A 174 -4.12 3.79 -6.85
N GLU A 175 -2.85 3.88 -7.24
CA GLU A 175 -1.89 4.86 -6.72
C GLU A 175 -1.80 4.89 -5.18
N ALA A 176 -1.78 3.71 -4.56
CA ALA A 176 -1.82 3.57 -3.11
C ALA A 176 -0.71 4.33 -2.37
N ALA A 177 0.49 4.48 -2.97
CA ALA A 177 1.58 5.24 -2.36
C ALA A 177 1.28 6.74 -2.20
N ILE A 178 0.32 7.29 -2.93
CA ILE A 178 -0.05 8.71 -2.85
C ILE A 178 -1.02 9.00 -1.69
N ILE A 179 -1.61 7.97 -1.09
CA ILE A 179 -2.48 8.14 0.09
C ILE A 179 -1.65 8.76 1.23
N PRO A 180 -2.06 9.90 1.82
CA PRO A 180 -1.33 10.50 2.93
C PRO A 180 -1.19 9.53 4.12
N ASN A 181 -0.02 9.47 4.75
CA ASN A 181 0.23 8.59 5.90
C ASN A 181 -0.77 8.81 7.05
N THR A 182 -1.19 10.06 7.27
CA THR A 182 -2.20 10.42 8.28
C THR A 182 -3.57 9.77 8.04
N ILE A 183 -3.89 9.40 6.82
CA ILE A 183 -5.16 8.77 6.43
C ILE A 183 -4.98 7.26 6.27
N ALA A 184 -3.80 6.81 5.88
CA ALA A 184 -3.54 5.43 5.48
C ALA A 184 -3.89 4.42 6.57
N ASP A 185 -3.47 4.63 7.81
CA ASP A 185 -3.72 3.70 8.92
C ASP A 185 -5.22 3.57 9.20
N ALA A 186 -5.95 4.69 9.29
CA ALA A 186 -7.39 4.69 9.49
C ALA A 186 -8.15 4.06 8.31
N PHE A 187 -7.67 4.32 7.08
CA PHE A 187 -8.23 3.76 5.86
C PHE A 187 -8.05 2.24 5.81
N PHE A 188 -6.83 1.73 5.95
CA PHE A 188 -6.58 0.30 5.92
C PHE A 188 -7.24 -0.45 7.07
N THR A 189 -7.32 0.16 8.27
CA THR A 189 -8.09 -0.38 9.40
C THR A 189 -9.57 -0.53 9.08
N ALA A 190 -10.16 0.42 8.34
CA ALA A 190 -11.55 0.36 7.93
C ALA A 190 -11.80 -0.64 6.78
N VAL A 191 -10.81 -0.83 5.91
CA VAL A 191 -10.88 -1.70 4.73
C VAL A 191 -10.74 -3.18 5.09
N TYR A 192 -9.83 -3.51 6.00
CA TYR A 192 -9.52 -4.90 6.36
C TYR A 192 -10.75 -5.74 6.76
N PRO A 193 -11.66 -5.28 7.63
CA PRO A 193 -12.86 -6.04 7.99
C PRO A 193 -13.79 -6.31 6.81
N VAL A 194 -13.92 -5.34 5.89
CA VAL A 194 -14.77 -5.45 4.68
C VAL A 194 -14.30 -6.61 3.79
N ILE A 195 -12.99 -6.83 3.73
CA ILE A 195 -12.36 -7.82 2.87
C ILE A 195 -12.22 -9.17 3.57
N SER A 196 -11.98 -9.18 4.86
CA SER A 196 -11.83 -10.41 5.66
C SER A 196 -13.15 -11.14 5.87
N ALA A 197 -14.28 -10.46 5.70
CA ALA A 197 -15.62 -11.06 5.85
C ALA A 197 -15.91 -12.17 4.83
N GLY A 198 -15.26 -12.18 3.66
CA GLY A 198 -15.49 -13.18 2.61
C GLY A 198 -14.25 -14.03 2.33
N GLN A 199 -14.45 -15.33 2.08
CA GLN A 199 -13.36 -16.25 1.71
C GLN A 199 -12.83 -16.02 0.29
N THR A 200 -13.64 -15.44 -0.61
CA THR A 200 -13.30 -15.20 -2.03
C THR A 200 -13.07 -13.74 -2.38
N THR A 201 -13.18 -12.85 -1.42
CA THR A 201 -12.97 -11.41 -1.61
C THR A 201 -11.54 -11.13 -2.06
N LYS A 202 -11.38 -10.28 -3.07
CA LYS A 202 -10.09 -9.91 -3.65
C LYS A 202 -9.68 -8.49 -3.28
N ILE A 203 -8.37 -8.28 -3.12
CA ILE A 203 -7.75 -6.95 -3.03
C ILE A 203 -6.67 -6.85 -4.09
N LEU A 204 -6.74 -5.78 -4.86
CA LEU A 204 -5.72 -5.39 -5.80
C LEU A 204 -5.20 -4.00 -5.43
N ILE A 205 -3.94 -3.90 -5.07
CA ILE A 205 -3.24 -2.64 -4.79
C ILE A 205 -2.23 -2.38 -5.90
N THR A 206 -2.29 -1.19 -6.51
CA THR A 206 -1.32 -0.79 -7.53
C THR A 206 -0.70 0.56 -7.18
N SER A 207 0.59 0.73 -7.41
CA SER A 207 1.25 2.04 -7.29
C SER A 207 2.59 2.11 -8.03
N THR A 208 3.04 3.33 -8.30
CA THR A 208 4.47 3.68 -8.32
C THR A 208 4.93 3.93 -6.89
N PRO A 209 6.20 3.68 -6.53
CA PRO A 209 6.70 3.95 -5.18
C PRO A 209 6.78 5.47 -4.90
N LEU A 210 6.54 5.85 -3.66
CA LEU A 210 6.66 7.25 -3.20
C LEU A 210 7.21 7.27 -1.76
N GLY A 211 8.53 7.30 -1.62
CA GLY A 211 9.18 7.29 -0.31
C GLY A 211 8.92 6.00 0.49
N TYR A 212 9.36 6.01 1.75
CA TYR A 212 9.19 4.88 2.69
C TYR A 212 7.89 5.03 3.50
N ASN A 213 6.76 4.99 2.80
CA ASN A 213 5.43 5.14 3.38
C ASN A 213 4.74 3.79 3.62
N HIS A 214 3.44 3.81 3.89
CA HIS A 214 2.62 2.60 4.08
C HIS A 214 2.67 1.64 2.88
N PHE A 215 2.74 2.14 1.61
CA PHE A 215 2.87 1.27 0.43
C PHE A 215 4.20 0.52 0.43
N TRP A 216 5.31 1.19 0.80
CA TRP A 216 6.58 0.53 1.01
C TRP A 216 6.50 -0.56 2.06
N LYS A 217 5.84 -0.29 3.20
CA LYS A 217 5.65 -1.29 4.26
C LYS A 217 4.90 -2.53 3.74
N PHE A 218 3.76 -2.32 3.06
CA PHE A 218 3.00 -3.43 2.47
C PHE A 218 3.81 -4.22 1.44
N TRP A 219 4.55 -3.51 0.58
CA TRP A 219 5.42 -4.10 -0.42
C TRP A 219 6.55 -4.91 0.19
N ASN A 220 7.27 -4.33 1.13
CA ASN A 220 8.39 -4.97 1.83
C ASN A 220 7.91 -6.20 2.62
N ASP A 221 6.76 -6.11 3.30
CA ASP A 221 6.18 -7.24 4.02
C ASP A 221 5.71 -8.36 3.07
N ALA A 222 5.16 -8.01 1.90
CA ALA A 222 4.78 -8.98 0.87
C ALA A 222 6.01 -9.70 0.28
N THR A 223 7.04 -8.94 -0.08
CA THR A 223 8.29 -9.48 -0.63
C THR A 223 8.99 -10.41 0.35
N ASN A 224 8.94 -10.09 1.65
CA ASN A 224 9.52 -10.91 2.72
C ASN A 224 8.53 -11.94 3.30
N LYS A 225 7.37 -12.15 2.68
CA LYS A 225 6.34 -13.12 3.12
C LYS A 225 5.84 -12.88 4.56
N ARG A 226 5.80 -11.62 5.00
CA ARG A 226 5.28 -11.21 6.32
C ARG A 226 3.80 -10.85 6.30
N ASN A 227 3.20 -10.77 5.12
CA ASN A 227 1.77 -10.61 4.91
C ASN A 227 1.29 -11.54 3.79
N ASP A 228 -0.03 -11.59 3.55
CA ASP A 228 -0.67 -12.50 2.58
C ASP A 228 -0.73 -11.95 1.14
N PHE A 229 -0.12 -10.80 0.87
CA PHE A 229 -0.11 -10.24 -0.47
C PHE A 229 0.93 -10.94 -1.35
N VAL A 230 0.53 -11.21 -2.59
CA VAL A 230 1.44 -11.69 -3.63
C VAL A 230 1.98 -10.47 -4.38
N PRO A 231 3.29 -10.17 -4.27
CA PRO A 231 3.88 -9.03 -4.93
C PRO A 231 4.24 -9.33 -6.38
N MET A 232 4.08 -8.34 -7.28
CA MET A 232 4.62 -8.39 -8.62
C MET A 232 5.16 -7.01 -9.01
N PHE A 233 6.42 -6.97 -9.41
CA PHE A 233 7.07 -5.83 -10.03
C PHE A 233 7.11 -6.01 -11.54
N ILE A 234 6.70 -4.98 -12.29
CA ILE A 234 6.83 -4.95 -13.76
C ILE A 234 7.84 -3.86 -14.11
N PRO A 235 9.05 -4.23 -14.52
CA PRO A 235 10.07 -3.29 -14.94
C PRO A 235 9.76 -2.69 -16.32
N TYR A 236 10.29 -1.50 -16.61
CA TYR A 236 10.01 -0.78 -17.85
C TYR A 236 10.41 -1.56 -19.12
N TRP A 237 11.46 -2.37 -19.06
CA TRP A 237 11.96 -3.14 -20.19
C TRP A 237 11.08 -4.34 -20.61
N GLU A 238 10.10 -4.74 -19.81
CA GLU A 238 9.06 -5.68 -20.23
C GLU A 238 7.98 -5.04 -21.10
N ILE A 239 8.02 -3.71 -21.28
CA ILE A 239 7.07 -2.98 -22.13
C ILE A 239 7.69 -2.81 -23.53
N PRO A 240 7.04 -3.26 -24.60
CA PRO A 240 7.54 -3.10 -25.94
C PRO A 240 7.92 -1.67 -26.30
N GLY A 241 9.09 -1.49 -26.92
CA GLY A 241 9.63 -0.20 -27.32
C GLY A 241 10.32 0.59 -26.21
N ARG A 242 10.48 0.01 -24.99
CA ARG A 242 11.22 0.62 -23.90
C ARG A 242 12.56 -0.06 -23.68
N ASP A 243 13.50 0.29 -24.53
CA ASP A 243 14.89 -0.16 -24.47
C ASP A 243 15.78 0.78 -23.62
N GLU A 244 17.09 0.51 -23.60
CA GLU A 244 18.06 1.34 -22.89
C GLU A 244 18.10 2.78 -23.42
N LYS A 245 17.93 2.98 -24.74
CA LYS A 245 17.90 4.31 -25.35
C LYS A 245 16.71 5.13 -24.86
N TRP A 246 15.53 4.50 -24.79
CA TRP A 246 14.34 5.10 -24.19
C TRP A 246 14.59 5.45 -22.72
N ALA A 247 15.23 4.55 -21.95
CA ALA A 247 15.52 4.76 -20.54
C ALA A 247 16.48 5.94 -20.32
N GLU A 248 17.53 6.07 -21.13
CA GLU A 248 18.46 7.22 -21.09
C GLU A 248 17.76 8.54 -21.42
N GLU A 249 16.84 8.52 -22.38
CA GLU A 249 16.04 9.70 -22.71
C GLU A 249 15.14 10.11 -21.54
N GLN A 250 14.45 9.16 -20.92
CA GLN A 250 13.64 9.43 -19.72
C GLN A 250 14.52 9.99 -18.58
N LYS A 251 15.70 9.45 -18.38
CA LYS A 251 16.64 9.93 -17.36
C LYS A 251 17.07 11.39 -17.59
N ARG A 252 17.34 11.74 -18.85
CA ARG A 252 17.70 13.14 -19.23
C ARG A 252 16.54 14.10 -19.02
N GLN A 253 15.29 13.68 -19.30
CA GLN A 253 14.11 14.54 -19.17
C GLN A 253 13.64 14.70 -17.71
N LEU A 254 13.67 13.62 -16.91
CA LEU A 254 13.14 13.59 -15.55
C LEU A 254 14.18 13.96 -14.48
N GLY A 255 15.47 13.80 -14.78
CA GLY A 255 16.56 13.83 -13.81
C GLY A 255 16.62 12.54 -12.98
N ASP A 256 17.76 12.30 -12.33
CA ASP A 256 18.07 11.03 -11.64
C ASP A 256 17.02 10.65 -10.59
N LEU A 257 16.59 11.59 -9.75
CA LEU A 257 15.65 11.30 -8.68
C LEU A 257 14.30 10.77 -9.21
N LYS A 258 13.68 11.53 -10.13
CA LYS A 258 12.38 11.14 -10.70
C LYS A 258 12.48 9.90 -11.59
N TYR A 259 13.59 9.75 -12.33
CA TYR A 259 13.84 8.56 -13.11
C TYR A 259 13.91 7.29 -12.23
N ASN A 260 14.66 7.35 -11.13
CA ASN A 260 14.74 6.26 -10.18
C ASN A 260 13.37 5.91 -9.58
N GLN A 261 12.57 6.91 -9.24
CA GLN A 261 11.25 6.70 -8.64
C GLN A 261 10.20 6.23 -9.65
N GLU A 262 10.05 6.93 -10.78
CA GLU A 262 8.90 6.78 -11.68
C GLU A 262 9.12 5.72 -12.78
N VAL A 263 10.39 5.44 -13.12
CA VAL A 263 10.76 4.48 -14.17
C VAL A 263 11.35 3.22 -13.58
N LEU A 264 12.36 3.34 -12.71
CA LEU A 264 12.98 2.18 -12.06
C LEU A 264 12.20 1.67 -10.84
N CYS A 265 11.17 2.40 -10.41
CA CYS A 265 10.34 2.05 -9.26
C CYS A 265 11.14 1.85 -7.96
N LYS A 266 12.17 2.65 -7.74
CA LYS A 266 12.92 2.64 -6.48
C LYS A 266 12.19 3.43 -5.40
N PHE A 267 12.16 2.89 -4.19
CA PHE A 267 11.73 3.63 -3.02
C PHE A 267 12.85 4.60 -2.62
N LEU A 268 12.60 5.88 -2.82
CA LEU A 268 13.58 6.93 -2.49
C LEU A 268 13.15 7.62 -1.21
N GLY A 269 14.10 7.83 -0.29
CA GLY A 269 13.91 8.78 0.81
C GLY A 269 13.70 10.20 0.27
N SER A 270 13.27 11.13 1.11
CA SER A 270 13.23 12.54 0.70
C SER A 270 14.65 12.98 0.31
N SER A 271 14.76 13.93 -0.61
CA SER A 271 16.05 14.53 -0.98
C SER A 271 16.78 15.23 0.20
N LEU A 272 16.10 15.34 1.35
CA LEU A 272 16.57 15.91 2.60
C LEU A 272 16.85 14.84 3.67
N THR A 273 16.83 13.54 3.35
CA THR A 273 17.20 12.52 4.34
C THR A 273 18.71 12.48 4.52
N LEU A 274 19.14 12.35 5.79
CA LEU A 274 20.54 12.23 6.18
C LEU A 274 21.22 11.00 5.55
N ILE A 275 20.44 9.94 5.32
CA ILE A 275 20.91 8.68 4.76
C ILE A 275 20.38 8.53 3.33
N ASN A 276 21.28 8.26 2.39
CA ASN A 276 20.96 8.00 1.00
C ASN A 276 20.04 6.74 0.86
N SER A 277 19.11 6.80 -0.07
CA SER A 277 18.13 5.73 -0.32
C SER A 277 18.78 4.38 -0.64
N ASP A 278 19.89 4.40 -1.40
CA ASP A 278 20.60 3.17 -1.76
C ASP A 278 21.20 2.51 -0.49
N THR A 279 21.66 3.32 0.47
CA THR A 279 22.14 2.83 1.76
C THR A 279 21.01 2.22 2.59
N ILE A 280 19.84 2.87 2.61
CA ILE A 280 18.66 2.35 3.34
C ILE A 280 18.19 1.01 2.74
N GLU A 281 18.27 0.83 1.42
CA GLU A 281 17.88 -0.42 0.74
C GLU A 281 18.75 -1.61 1.17
N PHE A 282 20.02 -1.36 1.48
CA PHE A 282 20.95 -2.38 1.99
C PHE A 282 20.90 -2.58 3.50
N MET A 283 20.19 -1.72 4.24
CA MET A 283 20.05 -1.88 5.68
C MET A 283 19.09 -3.02 6.01
N SER A 284 19.58 -4.02 6.73
CA SER A 284 18.73 -5.09 7.26
C SER A 284 17.95 -4.60 8.50
N THR A 285 16.68 -4.99 8.60
CA THR A 285 15.89 -4.77 9.81
C THR A 285 16.31 -5.81 10.87
N LEU A 286 16.62 -5.35 12.07
CA LEU A 286 16.87 -6.24 13.20
C LEU A 286 15.54 -6.81 13.72
N PRO A 287 15.46 -8.12 14.01
CA PRO A 287 14.30 -8.69 14.67
C PRO A 287 14.17 -8.15 16.10
N THR A 288 12.95 -7.90 16.54
CA THR A 288 12.67 -7.51 17.92
C THR A 288 12.56 -8.74 18.82
N VAL A 289 13.20 -8.69 20.00
CA VAL A 289 13.02 -9.71 21.04
C VAL A 289 11.86 -9.38 21.98
N TYR A 290 11.42 -8.10 21.97
CA TYR A 290 10.24 -7.60 22.70
C TYR A 290 9.63 -6.44 21.93
N SER A 291 8.29 -6.41 21.83
CA SER A 291 7.54 -5.31 21.21
C SER A 291 6.20 -5.15 21.90
N LYS A 292 6.02 -4.04 22.60
CA LYS A 292 4.76 -3.70 23.28
C LYS A 292 4.68 -2.20 23.58
N ASP A 293 3.49 -1.62 23.44
CA ASP A 293 3.15 -0.24 23.83
C ASP A 293 4.17 0.81 23.32
N GLY A 294 4.62 0.68 22.06
CA GLY A 294 5.58 1.59 21.44
C GLY A 294 7.05 1.31 21.76
N LEU A 295 7.35 0.38 22.69
CA LEU A 295 8.70 -0.05 23.04
C LEU A 295 9.07 -1.30 22.25
N ASP A 296 10.14 -1.20 21.44
CA ASP A 296 10.75 -2.30 20.71
C ASP A 296 12.16 -2.53 21.28
N LEU A 297 12.47 -3.75 21.71
CA LEU A 297 13.83 -4.15 22.10
C LEU A 297 14.40 -5.11 21.05
N TYR A 298 15.63 -4.90 20.71
CA TYR A 298 16.43 -5.76 19.84
C TYR A 298 17.31 -6.72 20.65
N GLU A 299 17.72 -6.29 21.85
CA GLU A 299 18.49 -7.07 22.80
C GLU A 299 17.96 -6.78 24.23
N TYR A 300 17.99 -7.79 25.11
CA TYR A 300 17.72 -7.56 26.53
C TYR A 300 18.95 -6.96 27.22
N PRO A 301 18.77 -6.19 28.33
CA PRO A 301 19.87 -5.64 29.07
C PRO A 301 20.75 -6.74 29.70
N ILE A 302 22.06 -6.64 29.51
CA ILE A 302 23.03 -7.52 30.15
C ILE A 302 23.29 -6.99 31.57
N LYS A 303 22.81 -7.74 32.54
CA LYS A 303 22.92 -7.40 33.98
C LYS A 303 24.14 -8.08 34.61
N ALA A 304 24.53 -7.61 35.81
CA ALA A 304 25.56 -8.26 36.58
C ALA A 304 25.07 -9.67 37.02
N GLU A 305 25.88 -10.69 36.75
CA GLU A 305 25.70 -12.02 37.29
C GLU A 305 26.87 -12.35 38.22
N ARG A 306 26.59 -12.98 39.37
CA ARG A 306 27.56 -13.39 40.34
C ARG A 306 27.42 -14.88 40.59
N ASP A 307 28.52 -15.56 40.94
CA ASP A 307 28.52 -16.96 41.40
C ASP A 307 28.08 -17.05 42.88
N ASP A 308 28.02 -18.27 43.39
CA ASP A 308 27.65 -18.57 44.77
C ASP A 308 28.64 -17.97 45.82
N ASP A 309 29.83 -17.59 45.37
CA ASP A 309 30.87 -16.91 46.15
C ASP A 309 30.83 -15.38 45.98
N GLU A 310 29.75 -14.83 45.42
CA GLU A 310 29.56 -13.39 45.10
C GLU A 310 30.56 -12.82 44.07
N LYS A 311 31.34 -13.64 43.39
CA LYS A 311 32.29 -13.20 42.40
C LYS A 311 31.58 -12.90 41.09
N LEU A 312 31.91 -11.74 40.47
CA LEU A 312 31.31 -11.28 39.24
C LEU A 312 31.67 -12.20 38.07
N ILE A 313 30.65 -12.88 37.49
CA ILE A 313 30.76 -13.71 36.28
C ILE A 313 30.54 -12.86 35.03
N THR A 314 29.44 -12.08 35.01
CA THR A 314 29.08 -11.21 33.90
C THR A 314 29.09 -9.75 34.34
N LYS A 315 29.86 -8.90 33.64
CA LYS A 315 29.85 -7.46 33.90
C LYS A 315 28.58 -6.85 33.32
N PRO A 316 27.89 -5.98 34.08
CA PRO A 316 26.75 -5.28 33.55
C PRO A 316 27.20 -4.34 32.44
N HIS A 317 26.39 -4.24 31.37
CA HIS A 317 26.61 -3.28 30.30
C HIS A 317 26.16 -1.88 30.72
N THR A 318 26.75 -0.88 30.10
CA THR A 318 26.43 0.53 30.30
C THR A 318 25.56 1.00 29.11
N TYR A 319 24.45 1.66 29.43
CA TYR A 319 23.50 2.09 28.42
C TYR A 319 23.28 3.61 28.46
N CYS A 320 22.91 4.16 27.31
CA CYS A 320 22.46 5.53 27.16
C CYS A 320 21.10 5.57 26.48
N ILE A 321 20.18 6.37 26.97
CA ILE A 321 18.90 6.67 26.38
C ILE A 321 18.96 8.11 25.85
N VAL A 322 18.71 8.29 24.55
CA VAL A 322 18.59 9.60 23.93
C VAL A 322 17.13 9.85 23.63
N ALA A 323 16.53 10.84 24.27
CA ALA A 323 15.10 11.12 24.25
C ALA A 323 14.78 12.46 23.56
N ASP A 324 13.91 12.39 22.56
CA ASP A 324 13.24 13.50 21.88
C ASP A 324 11.80 13.62 22.40
N VAL A 325 11.31 14.85 22.54
CA VAL A 325 10.05 15.13 23.23
C VAL A 325 9.06 15.86 22.31
N ALA A 326 7.86 15.30 22.16
CA ALA A 326 6.75 15.91 21.44
C ALA A 326 5.55 16.20 22.34
N GLN A 327 4.57 16.97 21.85
CA GLN A 327 3.41 17.42 22.63
C GLN A 327 2.33 16.35 22.83
N GLY A 328 2.39 15.19 22.17
CA GLY A 328 1.41 14.11 22.33
C GLY A 328 0.02 14.42 21.75
N VAL A 329 -0.05 15.27 20.73
CA VAL A 329 -1.29 15.72 20.09
C VAL A 329 -1.56 15.07 18.74
N ASP A 330 -1.13 13.81 18.56
CA ASP A 330 -1.29 13.02 17.34
C ASP A 330 -0.50 13.58 16.12
N GLY A 331 0.49 14.45 16.38
CA GLY A 331 1.44 15.00 15.41
C GLY A 331 2.78 14.30 15.48
N ASP A 332 3.79 15.03 15.99
CA ASP A 332 5.13 14.52 16.18
C ASP A 332 5.19 13.45 17.29
N TYR A 333 6.18 12.56 17.21
CA TYR A 333 6.37 11.48 18.16
C TYR A 333 7.29 11.89 19.30
N SER A 334 6.88 11.61 20.56
CA SER A 334 7.86 11.42 21.63
C SER A 334 8.59 10.11 21.40
N ALA A 335 9.91 10.15 21.33
CA ALA A 335 10.71 8.98 20.98
C ALA A 335 12.00 8.93 21.77
N PHE A 336 12.50 7.71 22.06
CA PHE A 336 13.86 7.53 22.52
C PHE A 336 14.53 6.32 21.88
N THR A 337 15.86 6.36 21.85
CA THR A 337 16.72 5.25 21.42
C THR A 337 17.56 4.78 22.60
N ILE A 338 17.64 3.47 22.79
CA ILE A 338 18.48 2.82 23.81
C ILE A 338 19.75 2.33 23.12
N ILE A 339 20.89 2.79 23.60
CA ILE A 339 22.21 2.53 23.03
C ILE A 339 23.06 1.82 24.06
N ASP A 340 23.63 0.66 23.73
CA ASP A 340 24.70 0.02 24.48
C ASP A 340 26.02 0.76 24.16
N ILE A 341 26.59 1.39 25.17
CA ILE A 341 27.83 2.16 25.07
C ILE A 341 29.00 1.49 25.76
N THR A 342 28.89 0.21 26.07
CA THR A 342 29.90 -0.57 26.79
C THR A 342 31.17 -0.70 25.98
N GLU A 343 31.04 -1.01 24.68
CA GLU A 343 32.16 -1.21 23.75
C GLU A 343 31.87 -0.53 22.41
N THR A 344 32.92 -0.12 21.70
CA THR A 344 32.80 0.40 20.35
C THR A 344 32.90 -0.71 19.30
N PRO A 345 32.10 -0.71 18.23
CA PRO A 345 31.06 0.30 17.89
C PRO A 345 29.83 0.18 18.80
N TYR A 346 29.27 1.34 19.19
CA TYR A 346 28.03 1.39 19.96
C TYR A 346 26.88 0.73 19.21
N ARG A 347 25.93 0.10 19.94
CA ARG A 347 24.83 -0.65 19.35
C ARG A 347 23.48 -0.12 19.81
N ILE A 348 22.55 0.04 18.89
CA ILE A 348 21.16 0.34 19.22
C ILE A 348 20.51 -0.98 19.66
N VAL A 349 20.09 -1.05 20.91
CA VAL A 349 19.47 -2.23 21.53
C VAL A 349 17.96 -2.10 21.74
N GLY A 350 17.40 -0.90 21.56
CA GLY A 350 15.96 -0.68 21.64
C GLY A 350 15.57 0.71 21.21
N LYS A 351 14.26 0.90 21.01
CA LYS A 351 13.64 2.20 20.73
C LYS A 351 12.24 2.25 21.31
N TYR A 352 11.78 3.46 21.56
CA TYR A 352 10.39 3.77 21.90
C TYR A 352 9.87 4.88 21.01
N ARG A 353 8.58 4.85 20.66
CA ARG A 353 7.91 5.97 20.01
C ARG A 353 6.41 5.94 20.24
N ASP A 354 5.84 7.11 20.55
CA ASP A 354 4.39 7.31 20.71
C ASP A 354 4.06 8.78 20.41
N ASN A 355 3.04 9.04 19.59
CA ASN A 355 2.59 10.40 19.27
C ASN A 355 1.35 10.83 20.06
N LYS A 356 0.86 9.99 20.96
CA LYS A 356 -0.32 10.24 21.82
C LYS A 356 0.06 10.37 23.29
N ILE A 357 1.27 9.99 23.66
CA ILE A 357 1.68 10.07 25.07
C ILE A 357 1.79 11.51 25.51
N ALA A 358 1.08 11.82 26.61
CA ALA A 358 1.19 13.14 27.21
C ALA A 358 2.62 13.38 27.75
N PRO A 359 3.20 14.60 27.59
CA PRO A 359 4.53 14.93 28.09
C PRO A 359 4.74 14.64 29.59
N MET A 360 3.69 14.70 30.39
CA MET A 360 3.74 14.37 31.83
C MET A 360 3.90 12.87 32.12
N LEU A 361 3.48 11.98 31.21
CA LEU A 361 3.57 10.53 31.40
C LEU A 361 4.84 9.96 30.78
N TYR A 362 5.41 10.61 29.78
CA TYR A 362 6.59 10.16 29.06
C TYR A 362 7.82 9.96 29.97
N PRO A 363 8.10 10.85 30.96
CA PRO A 363 9.20 10.64 31.91
C PRO A 363 9.10 9.33 32.70
N THR A 364 7.90 8.88 33.03
CA THR A 364 7.70 7.63 33.76
C THR A 364 8.13 6.41 32.94
N ILE A 365 7.91 6.44 31.61
CA ILE A 365 8.36 5.38 30.70
C ILE A 365 9.88 5.41 30.57
N ILE A 366 10.48 6.59 30.37
CA ILE A 366 11.94 6.74 30.30
C ILE A 366 12.59 6.21 31.59
N HIS A 367 12.07 6.63 32.74
CA HIS A 367 12.58 6.23 34.04
C HIS A 367 12.54 4.70 34.26
N LYS A 368 11.40 4.08 33.92
CA LYS A 368 11.24 2.62 34.02
C LYS A 368 12.26 1.89 33.15
N VAL A 369 12.34 2.27 31.88
CA VAL A 369 13.25 1.64 30.93
C VAL A 369 14.71 1.88 31.32
N ALA A 370 15.07 3.08 31.77
CA ALA A 370 16.42 3.40 32.20
C ALA A 370 16.84 2.56 33.41
N LYS A 371 15.94 2.32 34.37
CA LYS A 371 16.19 1.40 35.49
C LYS A 371 16.38 -0.04 35.03
N ASP A 372 15.55 -0.51 34.10
CA ASP A 372 15.67 -1.86 33.57
C ASP A 372 17.00 -2.07 32.82
N PHE A 373 17.53 -1.02 32.22
CA PHE A 373 18.82 -0.99 31.52
C PHE A 373 19.97 -0.48 32.41
N ASN A 374 20.11 -1.05 33.57
CA ASN A 374 21.23 -0.83 34.53
C ASN A 374 21.42 0.64 34.94
N MET A 375 20.36 1.36 35.17
CA MET A 375 20.39 2.81 35.45
C MET A 375 21.06 3.60 34.30
N ALA A 376 20.56 3.39 33.06
CA ALA A 376 21.10 4.01 31.85
C ALA A 376 21.25 5.54 31.97
N TYR A 377 22.28 6.10 31.37
CA TYR A 377 22.37 7.54 31.23
C TYR A 377 21.25 8.05 30.31
N VAL A 378 20.55 9.11 30.73
CA VAL A 378 19.47 9.70 29.94
C VAL A 378 19.89 11.07 29.43
N LEU A 379 19.99 11.20 28.12
CA LEU A 379 20.16 12.49 27.44
C LEU A 379 18.78 12.93 26.92
N CYS A 380 18.20 13.97 27.54
CA CYS A 380 16.89 14.47 27.20
C CYS A 380 16.99 15.83 26.52
N GLU A 381 16.31 16.00 25.38
CA GLU A 381 16.18 17.29 24.74
C GLU A 381 15.31 18.23 25.59
N THR A 382 15.71 19.51 25.66
CA THR A 382 15.08 20.51 26.54
C THR A 382 14.11 21.43 25.82
N ASN A 383 13.70 21.12 24.59
CA ASN A 383 12.66 21.86 23.87
C ASN A 383 11.30 21.89 24.62
N LEU A 384 11.02 20.85 25.41
CA LEU A 384 9.98 20.80 26.43
C LEU A 384 10.64 20.42 27.77
N ASP A 385 11.11 21.41 28.52
CA ASP A 385 11.85 21.26 29.77
C ASP A 385 11.10 20.45 30.86
N GLN A 386 9.78 20.36 30.74
CA GLN A 386 8.91 19.64 31.67
C GLN A 386 9.31 18.15 31.82
N VAL A 387 9.70 17.47 30.72
CA VAL A 387 10.07 16.05 30.77
C VAL A 387 11.37 15.86 31.56
N ALA A 388 12.39 16.67 31.26
CA ALA A 388 13.67 16.61 31.95
C ALA A 388 13.51 16.99 33.44
N ARG A 389 12.66 17.98 33.73
CA ARG A 389 12.38 18.41 35.11
C ARG A 389 11.66 17.32 35.93
N ILE A 390 10.64 16.66 35.38
CA ILE A 390 9.96 15.57 36.08
C ILE A 390 10.94 14.40 36.34
N LEU A 391 11.80 14.05 35.39
CA LEU A 391 12.81 13.03 35.60
C LEU A 391 13.75 13.36 36.75
N TYR A 392 14.22 14.62 36.81
CA TYR A 392 15.19 15.06 37.80
C TYR A 392 14.56 15.40 39.17
N GLU A 393 13.50 16.24 39.18
CA GLU A 393 12.93 16.76 40.42
C GLU A 393 11.89 15.82 41.09
N GLU A 394 11.05 15.14 40.28
CA GLU A 394 9.97 14.33 40.82
C GLU A 394 10.33 12.83 40.91
N LEU A 395 11.05 12.31 39.91
CA LEU A 395 11.45 10.90 39.90
C LEU A 395 12.87 10.68 40.45
N GLU A 396 13.55 11.78 40.82
CA GLU A 396 14.91 11.79 41.46
C GLU A 396 15.91 10.90 40.67
N TYR A 397 15.86 10.99 39.33
CA TYR A 397 16.73 10.19 38.48
C TYR A 397 18.11 10.83 38.34
N GLU A 398 19.13 10.18 38.94
CA GLU A 398 20.47 10.76 39.08
C GLU A 398 21.28 10.77 37.75
N ASN A 399 21.06 9.79 36.86
CA ASN A 399 21.86 9.64 35.63
C ASN A 399 21.26 10.42 34.43
N ILE A 400 20.78 11.63 34.67
CA ILE A 400 20.25 12.50 33.62
C ILE A 400 21.32 13.50 33.16
N LEU A 401 21.44 13.66 31.84
CA LEU A 401 22.34 14.60 31.17
C LEU A 401 21.49 15.66 30.49
N PHE A 402 21.85 16.92 30.66
CA PHE A 402 21.20 18.03 30.00
C PHE A 402 22.07 18.53 28.87
N VAL A 403 21.49 18.80 27.71
CA VAL A 403 22.13 19.55 26.63
C VAL A 403 21.56 20.96 26.67
N SER A 404 22.43 21.93 26.82
CA SER A 404 22.12 23.35 26.79
C SER A 404 22.16 23.91 25.37
#